data_c2978758d9b59bde6f2a982185635249
#
_entry.id   c2978758d9b59bde6f2a982185635249
#
_cell.length_a   1.000
_cell.length_b   1.000
_cell.length_c   1.000
_cell.angle_alpha   90.00
_cell.angle_beta   90.00
_cell.angle_gamma   90.00
#
_symmetry.space_group_name_H-M   'P 1'
#
loop_
_entity.id
_entity.type
_entity.pdbx_description
1 polymer ?
#
loop_
_entity_poly.entity_id
_entity_poly.type
_entity_poly.pdbx_seq_one_letter_code
_entity_poly.pdbx_strand_id
1 'polypeptide(L)'
;MPLCESGTSDRLRWRGCQKITRGAYTFYDEVQYARFAFPPFYYGLEDALSLRGLWEQETNPVIITPRKVRNGIRQFDSRNYIVRRIKRKMFFGYTLLQYEQFYIPVSDIEKTLIDLVYFGIRVPDEVISTMIGKLNRETFNSYLTELPQYLSNRMRIIVRKKKW
;
A
#
# COMPACT_ATOMS: atom_id res chain seq x y z
N MET A 1 -7.74 -19.92 -6.48
CA MET A 1 -8.44 -19.14 -5.42
C MET A 1 -9.88 -19.02 -5.84
N PRO A 2 -10.85 -19.51 -5.09
CA PRO A 2 -12.25 -19.36 -5.46
C PRO A 2 -12.72 -17.94 -5.13
N LEU A 3 -12.78 -17.08 -6.14
CA LEU A 3 -13.63 -15.90 -6.11
C LEU A 3 -15.05 -16.36 -6.41
N CYS A 4 -15.98 -16.02 -5.54
CA CYS A 4 -17.39 -16.27 -5.79
C CYS A 4 -17.87 -15.26 -6.84
N GLU A 5 -18.09 -15.67 -8.08
CA GLU A 5 -18.69 -14.82 -9.12
C GLU A 5 -20.19 -14.61 -8.81
N SER A 6 -20.62 -13.35 -8.81
CA SER A 6 -21.97 -12.95 -8.54
C SER A 6 -22.89 -13.20 -9.75
N GLY A 7 -23.63 -14.30 -9.71
CA GLY A 7 -24.88 -14.41 -10.43
C GLY A 7 -26.00 -13.72 -9.64
N THR A 8 -26.67 -12.80 -10.30
CA THR A 8 -27.95 -12.12 -9.96
C THR A 8 -28.63 -12.50 -8.65
N SER A 9 -28.88 -11.44 -7.87
CA SER A 9 -29.81 -11.29 -6.74
C SER A 9 -29.36 -11.65 -5.34
N ASP A 10 -29.70 -10.76 -4.42
CA ASP A 10 -29.51 -10.68 -2.96
C ASP A 10 -29.90 -11.91 -2.10
N ARG A 11 -30.04 -13.11 -2.65
CA ARG A 11 -30.55 -14.29 -1.92
C ARG A 11 -29.52 -15.33 -1.52
N LEU A 12 -28.26 -15.18 -1.92
CA LEU A 12 -27.23 -16.13 -1.51
C LEU A 12 -26.35 -15.55 -0.39
N ARG A 13 -26.92 -15.40 0.79
CA ARG A 13 -26.13 -15.41 2.03
C ARG A 13 -25.56 -16.83 2.20
N TRP A 14 -24.47 -17.11 1.51
CA TRP A 14 -23.66 -18.27 1.85
C TRP A 14 -23.17 -18.07 3.28
N ARG A 15 -23.50 -19.01 4.17
CA ARG A 15 -23.02 -18.96 5.56
C ARG A 15 -21.50 -18.85 5.53
N GLY A 16 -20.96 -17.72 6.04
CA GLY A 16 -19.51 -17.45 6.10
C GLY A 16 -18.93 -16.64 4.94
N CYS A 17 -19.70 -16.20 3.94
CA CYS A 17 -19.19 -15.32 2.88
C CYS A 17 -19.35 -13.86 3.27
N GLN A 18 -18.25 -13.11 3.27
CA GLN A 18 -18.21 -11.69 3.62
C GLN A 18 -18.07 -10.82 2.37
N LYS A 19 -18.80 -9.70 2.34
CA LYS A 19 -18.76 -8.74 1.24
C LYS A 19 -17.57 -7.80 1.39
N ILE A 20 -16.67 -7.81 0.44
CA ILE A 20 -15.56 -6.85 0.36
C ILE A 20 -16.05 -5.53 -0.25
N THR A 21 -16.73 -5.60 -1.40
CA THR A 21 -17.34 -4.47 -2.12
C THR A 21 -18.46 -4.99 -3.02
N ARG A 22 -19.12 -4.11 -3.78
CA ARG A 22 -20.14 -4.51 -4.76
C ARG A 22 -19.52 -5.47 -5.79
N GLY A 23 -20.01 -6.72 -5.83
CA GLY A 23 -19.55 -7.76 -6.74
C GLY A 23 -18.27 -8.51 -6.33
N ALA A 24 -17.70 -8.23 -5.14
CA ALA A 24 -16.57 -8.98 -4.60
C ALA A 24 -16.86 -9.49 -3.19
N TYR A 25 -16.72 -10.80 -3.00
CA TYR A 25 -16.99 -11.51 -1.75
C TYR A 25 -15.84 -12.47 -1.44
N THR A 26 -15.65 -12.81 -0.17
CA THR A 26 -14.64 -13.75 0.31
C THR A 26 -15.16 -14.61 1.45
N PHE A 27 -14.60 -15.80 1.62
CA PHE A 27 -14.82 -16.66 2.79
C PHE A 27 -13.80 -16.42 3.90
N TYR A 28 -12.82 -15.57 3.64
CA TYR A 28 -11.77 -15.24 4.59
C TYR A 28 -12.10 -13.93 5.30
N ASP A 29 -11.81 -13.87 6.58
CA ASP A 29 -12.08 -12.74 7.48
C ASP A 29 -10.90 -11.76 7.63
N GLU A 30 -9.75 -12.08 7.00
CA GLU A 30 -8.59 -11.22 7.06
C GLU A 30 -8.76 -9.95 6.20
N VAL A 31 -8.48 -8.80 6.80
CA VAL A 31 -8.62 -7.49 6.15
C VAL A 31 -7.78 -7.34 4.88
N GLN A 32 -6.68 -8.10 4.76
CA GLN A 32 -5.82 -8.13 3.58
C GLN A 32 -6.55 -8.64 2.33
N TYR A 33 -7.63 -9.40 2.48
CA TYR A 33 -8.45 -9.82 1.33
C TYR A 33 -9.30 -8.70 0.73
N ALA A 34 -9.49 -7.58 1.45
CA ALA A 34 -10.14 -6.39 0.90
C ALA A 34 -9.43 -5.84 -0.35
N ARG A 35 -8.15 -6.15 -0.51
CA ARG A 35 -7.32 -5.81 -1.67
C ARG A 35 -7.90 -6.24 -3.02
N PHE A 36 -8.54 -7.41 -3.09
CA PHE A 36 -9.09 -7.94 -4.34
C PHE A 36 -10.18 -7.07 -4.97
N ALA A 37 -10.71 -6.10 -4.21
CA ALA A 37 -11.61 -5.08 -4.74
C ALA A 37 -10.89 -4.00 -5.58
N PHE A 38 -9.55 -3.90 -5.54
CA PHE A 38 -8.81 -2.74 -6.04
C PHE A 38 -7.67 -3.03 -7.04
N PRO A 39 -7.60 -4.17 -7.75
CA PRO A 39 -6.50 -4.42 -8.67
C PRO A 39 -6.47 -3.39 -9.82
N PRO A 40 -5.29 -2.92 -10.27
CA PRO A 40 -3.99 -3.18 -9.65
C PRO A 40 -3.80 -2.34 -8.37
N PHE A 41 -3.01 -2.85 -7.41
CA PHE A 41 -2.75 -2.20 -6.13
C PHE A 41 -1.40 -2.67 -5.57
N TYR A 42 -0.92 -1.97 -4.53
CA TYR A 42 0.12 -2.44 -3.62
C TYR A 42 -0.16 -1.91 -2.20
N TYR A 43 0.41 -2.56 -1.19
CA TYR A 43 0.44 -2.07 0.19
C TYR A 43 1.55 -1.04 0.35
N GLY A 44 1.26 0.09 0.98
CA GLY A 44 2.19 1.21 1.08
C GLY A 44 2.11 1.96 2.39
N LEU A 45 2.90 3.04 2.50
CA LEU A 45 2.96 3.94 3.66
C LEU A 45 3.38 3.20 4.94
N GLU A 46 2.74 3.51 6.07
CA GLU A 46 3.07 2.90 7.38
C GLU A 46 2.90 1.38 7.38
N ASP A 47 1.91 0.87 6.64
CA ASP A 47 1.67 -0.56 6.51
C ASP A 47 2.84 -1.27 5.81
N ALA A 48 3.41 -0.68 4.74
CA ALA A 48 4.61 -1.22 4.10
C ALA A 48 5.84 -1.20 5.04
N LEU A 49 5.94 -0.22 5.91
CA LEU A 49 7.02 -0.17 6.92
C LEU A 49 6.86 -1.31 7.92
N SER A 50 5.65 -1.56 8.40
CA SER A 50 5.34 -2.68 9.31
C SER A 50 5.61 -4.03 8.64
N LEU A 51 5.10 -4.24 7.42
CA LEU A 51 5.32 -5.47 6.65
C LEU A 51 6.80 -5.76 6.34
N ARG A 52 7.65 -4.73 6.33
CA ARG A 52 9.11 -4.85 6.13
C ARG A 52 9.92 -4.83 7.43
N GLY A 53 9.25 -4.84 8.60
CA GLY A 53 9.91 -4.81 9.90
C GLY A 53 10.67 -3.51 10.19
N LEU A 54 10.23 -2.38 9.62
CA LEU A 54 10.78 -1.04 9.85
C LEU A 54 9.91 -0.21 10.80
N TRP A 55 8.78 -0.74 11.22
CA TRP A 55 7.80 -0.10 12.08
C TRP A 55 7.14 -1.16 12.96
N GLU A 56 7.22 -0.97 14.27
CA GLU A 56 6.72 -1.96 15.24
C GLU A 56 5.26 -1.69 15.68
N GLN A 57 4.70 -0.54 15.30
CA GLN A 57 3.33 -0.21 15.68
C GLN A 57 2.33 -0.93 14.77
N GLU A 58 1.23 -1.35 15.36
CA GLU A 58 0.10 -1.89 14.61
C GLU A 58 -0.47 -0.83 13.69
N THR A 59 -0.62 -1.16 12.41
CA THR A 59 -1.13 -0.25 11.38
C THR A 59 -2.36 -0.85 10.70
N ASN A 60 -3.26 0.01 10.24
CA ASN A 60 -4.30 -0.43 9.33
C ASN A 60 -3.69 -0.71 7.95
N PRO A 61 -4.08 -1.79 7.26
CA PRO A 61 -3.64 -2.03 5.88
C PRO A 61 -3.91 -0.82 4.98
N VAL A 62 -2.91 -0.40 4.22
CA VAL A 62 -3.00 0.74 3.31
C VAL A 62 -2.88 0.27 1.87
N ILE A 63 -3.98 0.26 1.16
CA ILE A 63 -4.09 -0.13 -0.25
C ILE A 63 -3.90 1.10 -1.13
N ILE A 64 -2.85 1.09 -1.95
CA ILE A 64 -2.57 2.14 -2.93
C ILE A 64 -2.91 1.63 -4.32
N THR A 65 -3.77 2.36 -5.05
CA THR A 65 -4.26 1.96 -6.37
C THR A 65 -4.35 3.15 -7.34
N PRO A 66 -4.07 2.97 -8.64
CA PRO A 66 -4.28 4.00 -9.65
C PRO A 66 -5.74 4.08 -10.12
N ARG A 67 -6.63 3.19 -9.65
CA ARG A 67 -8.05 3.20 -10.01
C ARG A 67 -8.75 4.47 -9.55
N LYS A 68 -9.80 4.86 -10.28
CA LYS A 68 -10.68 5.98 -9.91
C LYS A 68 -11.58 5.56 -8.75
N VAL A 69 -11.04 5.58 -7.54
CA VAL A 69 -11.77 5.27 -6.30
C VAL A 69 -11.69 6.45 -5.34
N ARG A 70 -12.66 6.55 -4.45
CA ARG A 70 -12.63 7.55 -3.38
C ARG A 70 -11.60 7.15 -2.32
N ASN A 71 -10.72 8.08 -1.96
CA ASN A 71 -9.80 7.92 -0.83
C ASN A 71 -10.58 7.82 0.49
N GLY A 72 -10.05 7.09 1.45
CA GLY A 72 -10.59 7.08 2.81
C GLY A 72 -10.46 5.74 3.50
N ILE A 73 -10.89 5.74 4.74
CA ILE A 73 -10.99 4.56 5.60
C ILE A 73 -12.22 3.77 5.16
N ARG A 74 -12.07 2.46 5.12
CA ARG A 74 -13.12 1.49 4.87
C ARG A 74 -13.06 0.39 5.92
N GLN A 75 -14.15 -0.32 6.06
CA GLN A 75 -14.26 -1.42 7.01
C GLN A 75 -14.49 -2.73 6.28
N PHE A 76 -13.82 -3.76 6.74
CA PHE A 76 -14.03 -5.13 6.35
C PHE A 76 -13.96 -5.99 7.62
N ASP A 77 -15.02 -6.72 7.90
CA ASP A 77 -15.14 -7.58 9.07
C ASP A 77 -14.64 -6.94 10.38
N SER A 78 -15.22 -5.81 10.75
CA SER A 78 -14.85 -5.03 11.95
C SER A 78 -13.44 -4.45 11.98
N ARG A 79 -12.60 -4.71 10.96
CA ARG A 79 -11.26 -4.14 10.81
C ARG A 79 -11.25 -3.02 9.79
N ASN A 80 -10.49 -1.99 10.09
CA ASN A 80 -10.33 -0.86 9.18
C ASN A 80 -9.20 -1.13 8.18
N TYR A 81 -9.36 -0.62 6.96
CA TYR A 81 -8.29 -0.49 5.99
C TYR A 81 -8.41 0.86 5.28
N ILE A 82 -7.30 1.34 4.74
CA ILE A 82 -7.22 2.66 4.11
C ILE A 82 -7.02 2.47 2.61
N VAL A 83 -7.82 3.18 1.81
CA VAL A 83 -7.62 3.22 0.35
C VAL A 83 -7.07 4.58 -0.04
N ARG A 84 -5.96 4.58 -0.77
CA ARG A 84 -5.33 5.78 -1.33
C ARG A 84 -5.24 5.64 -2.84
N ARG A 85 -5.75 6.65 -3.54
CA ARG A 85 -5.60 6.74 -4.99
C ARG A 85 -4.30 7.45 -5.32
N ILE A 86 -3.52 6.84 -6.22
CA ILE A 86 -2.28 7.41 -6.75
C ILE A 86 -2.42 7.72 -8.26
N LYS A 87 -1.67 8.68 -8.77
CA LYS A 87 -1.59 8.92 -10.22
C LYS A 87 -0.94 7.72 -10.90
N ARG A 88 -1.41 7.34 -12.11
CA ARG A 88 -0.88 6.18 -12.83
C ARG A 88 0.64 6.23 -13.06
N LYS A 89 1.18 7.41 -13.34
CA LYS A 89 2.62 7.64 -13.48
C LYS A 89 3.43 7.38 -12.19
N MET A 90 2.77 7.39 -11.05
CA MET A 90 3.37 7.14 -9.73
C MET A 90 3.17 5.70 -9.26
N PHE A 91 2.55 4.85 -10.07
CA PHE A 91 2.25 3.45 -9.73
C PHE A 91 3.37 2.52 -10.19
N PHE A 92 4.45 2.46 -9.41
CA PHE A 92 5.66 1.65 -9.61
C PHE A 92 6.33 1.34 -8.27
N GLY A 93 7.45 0.63 -8.24
CA GLY A 93 8.32 0.46 -7.07
C GLY A 93 7.70 -0.42 -5.98
N TYR A 94 7.17 -1.58 -6.35
CA TYR A 94 6.67 -2.57 -5.42
C TYR A 94 7.14 -3.96 -5.80
N THR A 95 7.32 -4.81 -4.80
CA THR A 95 7.75 -6.20 -4.96
C THR A 95 6.76 -7.13 -4.25
N LEU A 96 6.76 -8.40 -4.64
CA LEU A 96 5.99 -9.41 -3.94
C LEU A 96 6.72 -9.77 -2.63
N LEU A 97 6.03 -9.61 -1.52
CA LEU A 97 6.46 -10.04 -0.20
C LEU A 97 5.62 -11.24 0.24
N GLN A 98 6.27 -12.25 0.81
CA GLN A 98 5.54 -13.37 1.40
C GLN A 98 4.80 -12.88 2.64
N TYR A 99 3.52 -13.15 2.71
CA TYR A 99 2.65 -12.87 3.84
C TYR A 99 1.85 -14.16 4.13
N GLU A 100 2.16 -14.79 5.23
CA GLU A 100 1.61 -16.11 5.58
C GLU A 100 1.74 -17.13 4.43
N GLN A 101 0.62 -17.59 3.87
CA GLN A 101 0.56 -18.61 2.81
C GLN A 101 0.51 -18.02 1.39
N PHE A 102 0.62 -16.68 1.22
CA PHE A 102 0.50 -16.03 -0.08
C PHE A 102 1.44 -14.84 -0.24
N TYR A 103 1.58 -14.37 -1.47
CA TYR A 103 2.39 -13.20 -1.78
C TYR A 103 1.52 -11.96 -1.96
N ILE A 104 1.97 -10.84 -1.40
CA ILE A 104 1.32 -9.54 -1.52
C ILE A 104 2.26 -8.52 -2.16
N PRO A 105 1.76 -7.64 -3.05
CA PRO A 105 2.56 -6.55 -3.58
C PRO A 105 2.73 -5.46 -2.49
N VAL A 106 3.97 -5.17 -2.13
CA VAL A 106 4.32 -4.17 -1.10
C VAL A 106 5.33 -3.20 -1.70
N SER A 107 5.15 -1.89 -1.50
CA SER A 107 6.14 -0.90 -1.93
C SER A 107 7.51 -1.21 -1.34
N ASP A 108 8.58 -1.07 -2.15
CA ASP A 108 9.95 -1.13 -1.66
C ASP A 108 10.26 0.08 -0.76
N ILE A 109 11.44 0.10 -0.15
CA ILE A 109 11.81 1.14 0.82
C ILE A 109 11.86 2.51 0.12
N GLU A 110 12.42 2.56 -1.10
CA GLU A 110 12.54 3.75 -1.93
C GLU A 110 11.17 4.32 -2.26
N LYS A 111 10.27 3.48 -2.73
CA LYS A 111 8.91 3.87 -3.07
C LYS A 111 8.10 4.25 -1.84
N THR A 112 8.25 3.53 -0.73
CA THR A 112 7.57 3.86 0.53
C THR A 112 7.96 5.27 1.00
N LEU A 113 9.25 5.62 0.95
CA LEU A 113 9.72 6.96 1.30
C LEU A 113 9.14 8.03 0.36
N ILE A 114 9.09 7.77 -0.93
CA ILE A 114 8.48 8.65 -1.93
C ILE A 114 6.98 8.83 -1.64
N ASP A 115 6.27 7.76 -1.33
CA ASP A 115 4.82 7.80 -1.08
C ASP A 115 4.49 8.53 0.22
N LEU A 116 5.26 8.35 1.28
CA LEU A 116 5.10 9.14 2.52
C LEU A 116 5.17 10.64 2.23
N VAL A 117 6.15 11.06 1.44
CA VAL A 117 6.31 12.48 1.05
C VAL A 117 5.19 12.93 0.10
N TYR A 118 4.81 12.10 -0.86
CA TYR A 118 3.75 12.39 -1.84
C TYR A 118 2.38 12.58 -1.19
N PHE A 119 2.03 11.72 -0.23
CA PHE A 119 0.76 11.79 0.49
C PHE A 119 0.81 12.71 1.71
N GLY A 120 1.98 13.26 2.07
CA GLY A 120 2.17 14.14 3.21
C GLY A 120 2.03 13.43 4.56
N ILE A 121 2.33 12.14 4.60
CA ILE A 121 2.30 11.34 5.83
C ILE A 121 3.59 11.56 6.61
N ARG A 122 3.45 11.82 7.90
CA ARG A 122 4.58 12.04 8.82
C ARG A 122 4.83 10.76 9.61
N VAL A 123 6.06 10.34 9.64
CA VAL A 123 6.58 9.26 10.49
C VAL A 123 7.74 9.81 11.32
N PRO A 124 8.10 9.18 12.44
CA PRO A 124 9.22 9.62 13.26
C PRO A 124 10.54 9.74 12.47
N ASP A 125 11.37 10.68 12.88
CA ASP A 125 12.64 10.99 12.22
C ASP A 125 13.62 9.80 12.24
N GLU A 126 13.54 8.97 13.28
CA GLU A 126 14.32 7.73 13.42
C GLU A 126 13.97 6.72 12.33
N VAL A 127 12.67 6.57 12.01
CA VAL A 127 12.18 5.69 10.95
C VAL A 127 12.68 6.17 9.60
N ILE A 128 12.59 7.48 9.32
CA ILE A 128 13.12 8.07 8.09
C ILE A 128 14.63 7.83 7.98
N SER A 129 15.38 8.00 9.06
CA SER A 129 16.83 7.78 9.08
C SER A 129 17.16 6.31 8.81
N THR A 130 16.43 5.39 9.40
CA THR A 130 16.57 3.94 9.16
C THR A 130 16.27 3.58 7.72
N MET A 131 15.18 4.13 7.14
CA MET A 131 14.85 3.93 5.73
C MET A 131 15.98 4.41 4.82
N ILE A 132 16.46 5.64 5.05
CA ILE A 132 17.53 6.25 4.24
C ILE A 132 18.81 5.39 4.31
N GLY A 133 19.17 4.85 5.47
CA GLY A 133 20.31 3.95 5.61
C GLY A 133 20.18 2.61 4.86
N LYS A 134 18.96 2.21 4.52
CA LYS A 134 18.66 0.97 3.80
C LYS A 134 18.31 1.18 2.31
N LEU A 135 18.28 2.42 1.81
CA LEU A 135 17.97 2.71 0.41
C LEU A 135 19.03 2.12 -0.54
N ASN A 136 18.57 1.52 -1.61
CA ASN A 136 19.43 1.23 -2.76
C ASN A 136 19.58 2.48 -3.62
N ARG A 137 20.83 2.97 -3.78
CA ARG A 137 21.12 4.23 -4.48
C ARG A 137 20.71 4.22 -5.95
N GLU A 138 20.94 3.13 -6.63
CA GLU A 138 20.61 2.99 -8.06
C GLU A 138 19.10 3.00 -8.26
N THR A 139 18.39 2.19 -7.51
CA THR A 139 16.92 2.14 -7.53
C THR A 139 16.31 3.49 -7.17
N PHE A 140 16.79 4.12 -6.10
CA PHE A 140 16.29 5.42 -5.69
C PHE A 140 16.51 6.49 -6.76
N ASN A 141 17.72 6.55 -7.36
CA ASN A 141 18.02 7.51 -8.43
C ASN A 141 17.17 7.25 -9.68
N SER A 142 16.95 6.00 -10.06
CA SER A 142 16.06 5.67 -11.18
C SER A 142 14.62 6.14 -10.92
N TYR A 143 14.11 5.96 -9.71
CA TYR A 143 12.78 6.45 -9.35
C TYR A 143 12.68 7.98 -9.38
N LEU A 144 13.75 8.69 -8.96
CA LEU A 144 13.77 10.16 -9.02
C LEU A 144 13.59 10.70 -10.44
N THR A 145 13.95 9.95 -11.48
CA THR A 145 13.75 10.37 -12.88
C THR A 145 12.29 10.26 -13.32
N GLU A 146 11.53 9.35 -12.74
CA GLU A 146 10.10 9.15 -13.01
C GLU A 146 9.20 10.15 -12.27
N LEU A 147 9.74 10.82 -11.25
CA LEU A 147 8.98 11.73 -10.41
C LEU A 147 8.77 13.11 -11.07
N PRO A 148 7.65 13.78 -10.76
CA PRO A 148 7.52 15.21 -11.02
C PRO A 148 8.67 15.99 -10.37
N GLN A 149 9.18 17.02 -11.05
CA GLN A 149 10.36 17.78 -10.64
C GLN A 149 10.29 18.29 -9.18
N TYR A 150 9.13 18.80 -8.75
CA TYR A 150 8.95 19.29 -7.38
C TYR A 150 9.16 18.19 -6.32
N LEU A 151 8.70 16.98 -6.61
CA LEU A 151 8.81 15.85 -5.70
C LEU A 151 10.24 15.31 -5.69
N SER A 152 10.86 15.17 -6.86
CA SER A 152 12.27 14.78 -6.99
C SER A 152 13.18 15.72 -6.20
N ASN A 153 13.00 17.05 -6.34
CA ASN A 153 13.76 18.04 -5.58
C ASN A 153 13.55 17.89 -4.06
N ARG A 154 12.29 17.69 -3.63
CA ARG A 154 11.96 17.48 -2.21
C ARG A 154 12.63 16.23 -1.65
N MET A 155 12.62 15.13 -2.40
CA MET A 155 13.29 13.88 -2.02
C MET A 155 14.79 14.05 -1.84
N ARG A 156 15.46 14.74 -2.80
CA ARG A 156 16.90 15.04 -2.70
C ARG A 156 17.24 15.85 -1.44
N ILE A 157 16.40 16.83 -1.07
CA ILE A 157 16.60 17.63 0.14
C ILE A 157 16.47 16.76 1.40
N ILE A 158 15.46 15.91 1.48
CA ILE A 158 15.23 15.03 2.64
C ILE A 158 16.42 14.09 2.84
N VAL A 159 16.86 13.45 1.78
CA VAL A 159 17.97 12.48 1.83
C VAL A 159 19.28 13.18 2.20
N ARG A 160 19.60 14.34 1.62
CA ARG A 160 20.81 15.12 1.96
C ARG A 160 20.84 15.57 3.43
N LYS A 161 19.70 16.00 3.99
CA LYS A 161 19.63 16.43 5.40
C LYS A 161 19.94 15.31 6.40
N LYS A 162 19.75 14.07 6.03
CA LYS A 162 20.01 12.89 6.87
C LYS A 162 21.37 12.24 6.61
N LYS A 163 22.29 12.95 5.90
CA LYS A 163 23.69 12.53 5.64
C LYS A 163 23.79 11.16 4.92
N TRP A 164 23.08 11.03 3.85
CA TRP A 164 23.20 9.85 2.97
C TRP A 164 24.33 10.00 1.95
#